data_23a958fe487799de00860691fcbbdd70
#
_entry.id   23a958fe487799de00860691fcbbdd70
#
_cell.length_a   1.000
_cell.length_b   1.000
_cell.length_c   1.000
_cell.angle_alpha   90.00
_cell.angle_beta   90.00
_cell.angle_gamma   90.00
#
_symmetry.space_group_name_H-M   'P 1'
#
loop_
_entity.id
_entity.type
_entity.pdbx_description
1 polymer ?
#
loop_
_entity_poly.entity_id
_entity_poly.type
_entity_poly.pdbx_seq_one_letter_code
_entity_poly.pdbx_strand_id
1 'polypeptide(L)'
;MQIVRWTENDVIPYDLLFLADPDKDIIDSYFFQSDVFLLKLDKDIIGIVCIQSRMNTSEIRNISISPAYQGAQYGTSLIKYTMQHAKKMHADVLLVKTANSSFQALAFYKKIGFEIIGSIPNYFVENYTQPIWENGIQAQDQIILALNMHE
;
A
#
# COMPACT_ATOMS: atom_id res chain seq x y z
N MET A 1 -8.76 1.74 -18.54
CA MET A 1 -8.12 1.34 -17.27
C MET A 1 -8.34 -0.14 -17.05
N GLN A 2 -7.30 -0.84 -16.67
CA GLN A 2 -7.35 -2.29 -16.46
C GLN A 2 -6.47 -2.64 -15.25
N ILE A 3 -6.98 -3.50 -14.35
CA ILE A 3 -6.21 -4.02 -13.23
C ILE A 3 -5.95 -5.49 -13.49
N VAL A 4 -4.68 -5.88 -13.53
CA VAL A 4 -4.25 -7.23 -13.86
C VAL A 4 -3.28 -7.75 -12.81
N ARG A 5 -3.25 -9.07 -12.60
CA ARG A 5 -2.29 -9.68 -11.68
C ARG A 5 -0.88 -9.64 -12.28
N TRP A 6 0.09 -9.23 -11.46
CA TRP A 6 1.49 -9.39 -11.81
C TRP A 6 1.84 -10.89 -11.88
N THR A 7 2.63 -11.27 -12.86
CA THR A 7 3.12 -12.65 -13.00
C THR A 7 4.65 -12.65 -13.09
N GLU A 8 5.25 -13.81 -12.91
CA GLU A 8 6.71 -13.97 -13.00
C GLU A 8 7.30 -13.60 -14.36
N ASN A 9 6.47 -13.52 -15.39
CA ASN A 9 6.89 -13.08 -16.72
C ASN A 9 6.97 -11.55 -16.82
N ASP A 10 6.44 -10.84 -15.86
CA ASP A 10 6.46 -9.36 -15.83
C ASP A 10 7.70 -8.86 -15.11
N VAL A 11 8.19 -7.70 -15.53
CA VAL A 11 9.23 -6.98 -14.80
C VAL A 11 8.64 -6.49 -13.47
N ILE A 12 9.44 -6.51 -12.40
CA ILE A 12 9.02 -5.92 -11.11
C ILE A 12 9.12 -4.41 -11.22
N PRO A 13 8.01 -3.65 -11.07
CA PRO A 13 8.03 -2.20 -11.24
C PRO A 13 8.55 -1.49 -9.99
N TYR A 14 9.85 -1.60 -9.74
CA TYR A 14 10.48 -0.99 -8.57
C TYR A 14 10.26 0.51 -8.48
N ASP A 15 10.20 1.22 -9.62
CA ASP A 15 9.96 2.66 -9.62
C ASP A 15 8.67 3.03 -8.90
N LEU A 16 7.61 2.22 -9.09
CA LEU A 16 6.35 2.42 -8.37
C LEU A 16 6.46 2.01 -6.91
N LEU A 17 7.08 0.87 -6.64
CA LEU A 17 7.22 0.35 -5.28
C LEU A 17 8.00 1.31 -4.38
N PHE A 18 9.05 1.95 -4.92
CA PHE A 18 9.86 2.92 -4.19
C PHE A 18 9.11 4.19 -3.80
N LEU A 19 7.99 4.50 -4.45
CA LEU A 19 7.17 5.65 -4.05
C LEU A 19 6.59 5.48 -2.65
N ALA A 20 6.28 4.25 -2.27
CA ALA A 20 5.69 3.94 -0.97
C ALA A 20 6.70 3.38 0.04
N ASP A 21 7.81 2.82 -0.43
CA ASP A 21 8.79 2.16 0.42
C ASP A 21 10.19 2.33 -0.20
N PRO A 22 11.10 3.06 0.44
CA PRO A 22 12.39 3.37 -0.17
C PRO A 22 13.43 2.26 -0.10
N ASP A 23 13.18 1.17 0.62
CA ASP A 23 14.15 0.10 0.86
C ASP A 23 13.84 -1.13 0.04
N LYS A 24 14.73 -1.44 -0.92
CA LYS A 24 14.55 -2.58 -1.83
C LYS A 24 14.50 -3.91 -1.09
N ASP A 25 15.35 -4.11 -0.08
CA ASP A 25 15.40 -5.37 0.65
C ASP A 25 14.11 -5.59 1.43
N ILE A 26 13.54 -4.54 1.99
CA ILE A 26 12.25 -4.61 2.67
C ILE A 26 11.15 -4.91 1.66
N ILE A 27 11.14 -4.25 0.50
CA ILE A 27 10.17 -4.54 -0.57
C ILE A 27 10.25 -6.02 -0.95
N ASP A 28 11.45 -6.52 -1.21
CA ASP A 28 11.64 -7.91 -1.63
C ASP A 28 11.18 -8.90 -0.55
N SER A 29 11.24 -8.51 0.72
CA SER A 29 10.82 -9.36 1.83
C SER A 29 9.32 -9.66 1.82
N TYR A 30 8.47 -8.77 1.23
CA TYR A 30 7.03 -9.00 1.16
C TYR A 30 6.49 -9.17 -0.25
N PHE A 31 7.19 -8.68 -1.28
CA PHE A 31 6.68 -8.69 -2.65
C PHE A 31 6.30 -10.09 -3.12
N PHE A 32 7.18 -11.06 -2.96
CA PHE A 32 6.97 -12.42 -3.46
C PHE A 32 5.99 -13.23 -2.60
N GLN A 33 5.65 -12.73 -1.43
CA GLN A 33 4.65 -13.35 -0.55
C GLN A 33 3.28 -12.65 -0.67
N SER A 34 3.17 -11.69 -1.55
CA SER A 34 1.96 -10.89 -1.75
C SER A 34 1.24 -11.29 -3.03
N ASP A 35 -0.06 -11.06 -3.04
CA ASP A 35 -0.82 -10.97 -4.29
C ASP A 35 -0.60 -9.57 -4.84
N VAL A 36 -0.03 -9.48 -6.05
CA VAL A 36 0.36 -8.21 -6.64
C VAL A 36 -0.49 -7.93 -7.85
N PHE A 37 -1.08 -6.73 -7.89
CA PHE A 37 -1.91 -6.27 -9.01
C PHE A 37 -1.35 -4.97 -9.58
N LEU A 38 -1.40 -4.88 -10.90
CA LEU A 38 -0.92 -3.73 -11.65
C LEU A 38 -2.12 -2.99 -12.24
N LEU A 39 -2.11 -1.67 -12.11
CA LEU A 39 -3.09 -0.81 -12.77
C LEU A 39 -2.47 -0.29 -14.06
N LYS A 40 -3.12 -0.57 -15.19
CA LYS A 40 -2.64 -0.21 -16.51
C LYS A 40 -3.58 0.77 -17.19
N LEU A 41 -2.99 1.74 -17.87
CA LEU A 41 -3.65 2.59 -18.87
C LEU A 41 -3.00 2.26 -20.21
N ASP A 42 -3.77 1.65 -21.12
CA ASP A 42 -3.24 1.14 -22.38
C ASP A 42 -2.05 0.18 -22.09
N LYS A 43 -0.85 0.54 -22.51
CA LYS A 43 0.35 -0.27 -22.28
C LYS A 43 1.15 0.15 -21.06
N ASP A 44 0.79 1.28 -20.44
CA ASP A 44 1.57 1.85 -19.34
C ASP A 44 1.11 1.31 -18.00
N ILE A 45 2.06 0.88 -17.18
CA ILE A 45 1.81 0.52 -15.79
C ILE A 45 1.88 1.79 -14.98
N ILE A 46 0.75 2.22 -14.41
CA ILE A 46 0.65 3.49 -13.69
C ILE A 46 0.40 3.32 -12.20
N GLY A 47 0.13 2.11 -11.75
CA GLY A 47 -0.10 1.84 -10.33
C GLY A 47 0.17 0.40 -9.97
N ILE A 48 0.33 0.15 -8.67
CA ILE A 48 0.60 -1.17 -8.13
C ILE A 48 0.00 -1.29 -6.73
N VAL A 49 -0.43 -2.49 -6.37
CA VAL A 49 -0.76 -2.84 -4.99
C VAL A 49 -0.24 -4.22 -4.67
N CYS A 50 0.38 -4.36 -3.49
CA CYS A 50 0.82 -5.63 -2.92
C CYS A 50 -0.07 -5.93 -1.71
N ILE A 51 -0.77 -7.07 -1.73
CA ILE A 51 -1.70 -7.46 -0.69
C ILE A 51 -1.25 -8.79 -0.12
N GLN A 52 -1.03 -8.83 1.18
CA GLN A 52 -0.69 -10.06 1.87
C GLN A 52 -1.87 -10.50 2.71
N SER A 53 -2.37 -11.72 2.45
CA SER A 53 -3.50 -12.26 3.19
C SER A 53 -3.03 -13.41 4.07
N ARG A 54 -3.48 -13.39 5.32
CA ARG A 54 -3.13 -14.42 6.30
C ARG A 54 -4.35 -14.67 7.19
N MET A 55 -4.87 -15.88 7.15
CA MET A 55 -6.08 -16.23 7.89
C MET A 55 -7.23 -15.31 7.52
N ASN A 56 -7.79 -14.58 8.48
CA ASN A 56 -8.91 -13.66 8.28
C ASN A 56 -8.51 -12.20 8.14
N THR A 57 -7.23 -11.92 7.85
CA THR A 57 -6.71 -10.57 7.71
C THR A 57 -6.02 -10.41 6.36
N SER A 58 -6.33 -9.30 5.67
CA SER A 58 -5.58 -8.86 4.51
C SER A 58 -4.86 -7.55 4.85
N GLU A 59 -3.64 -7.40 4.37
CA GLU A 59 -2.84 -6.20 4.62
C GLU A 59 -2.29 -5.64 3.31
N ILE A 60 -2.47 -4.35 3.11
CA ILE A 60 -1.82 -3.63 2.01
C ILE A 60 -0.36 -3.39 2.42
N ARG A 61 0.57 -4.07 1.75
CA ARG A 61 2.01 -3.93 2.02
C ARG A 61 2.64 -2.78 1.24
N ASN A 62 2.08 -2.47 0.09
CA ASN A 62 2.53 -1.37 -0.77
C ASN A 62 1.37 -0.99 -1.68
N ILE A 63 1.13 0.30 -1.86
CA ILE A 63 0.19 0.81 -2.86
C ILE A 63 0.71 2.15 -3.35
N SER A 64 0.78 2.31 -4.66
CA SER A 64 1.27 3.57 -5.23
C SER A 64 0.71 3.80 -6.63
N ILE A 65 0.63 5.08 -6.97
CA ILE A 65 0.25 5.56 -8.29
C ILE A 65 1.38 6.45 -8.80
N SER A 66 1.75 6.28 -10.06
CA SER A 66 2.76 7.11 -10.71
C SER A 66 2.41 8.60 -10.55
N PRO A 67 3.40 9.48 -10.24
CA PRO A 67 3.12 10.89 -9.95
C PRO A 67 2.32 11.61 -11.03
N ALA A 68 2.54 11.29 -12.32
CA ALA A 68 1.82 11.90 -13.42
C ALA A 68 0.31 11.59 -13.41
N TYR A 69 -0.11 10.56 -12.68
CA TYR A 69 -1.49 10.09 -12.66
C TYR A 69 -2.16 10.24 -11.29
N GLN A 70 -1.48 10.85 -10.33
CA GLN A 70 -2.06 11.14 -9.02
C GLN A 70 -3.11 12.25 -9.14
N GLY A 71 -4.10 12.21 -8.23
CA GLY A 71 -5.20 13.20 -8.23
C GLY A 71 -6.33 12.91 -9.22
N ALA A 72 -6.26 11.82 -9.98
CA ALA A 72 -7.26 11.46 -10.98
C ALA A 72 -8.09 10.23 -10.58
N GLN A 73 -8.20 9.96 -9.28
CA GLN A 73 -8.98 8.87 -8.68
C GLN A 73 -8.50 7.45 -9.02
N TYR A 74 -7.33 7.29 -9.60
CA TYR A 74 -6.76 5.96 -9.83
C TYR A 74 -6.45 5.24 -8.53
N GLY A 75 -6.00 5.97 -7.51
CA GLY A 75 -5.79 5.43 -6.17
C GLY A 75 -7.07 4.88 -5.56
N THR A 76 -8.17 5.61 -5.72
CA THR A 76 -9.49 5.17 -5.25
C THR A 76 -9.94 3.90 -5.98
N SER A 77 -9.74 3.82 -7.29
CA SER A 77 -10.06 2.61 -8.06
C SER A 77 -9.23 1.40 -7.58
N LEU A 78 -7.95 1.62 -7.32
CA LEU A 78 -7.06 0.55 -6.88
C LEU A 78 -7.41 0.08 -5.46
N ILE A 79 -7.77 0.99 -4.56
CA ILE A 79 -8.18 0.60 -3.20
C ILE A 79 -9.53 -0.14 -3.21
N LYS A 80 -10.46 0.25 -4.08
CA LYS A 80 -11.73 -0.48 -4.24
C LYS A 80 -11.50 -1.90 -4.74
N TYR A 81 -10.60 -2.07 -5.69
CA TYR A 81 -10.20 -3.40 -6.15
C TYR A 81 -9.59 -4.22 -5.02
N THR A 82 -8.73 -3.59 -4.22
CA THR A 82 -8.11 -4.23 -3.05
C THR A 82 -9.15 -4.68 -2.04
N MET A 83 -10.17 -3.86 -1.79
CA MET A 83 -11.28 -4.23 -0.90
C MET A 83 -12.04 -5.45 -1.42
N GLN A 84 -12.31 -5.51 -2.72
CA GLN A 84 -12.95 -6.67 -3.34
C GLN A 84 -12.10 -7.93 -3.23
N HIS A 85 -10.79 -7.79 -3.43
CA HIS A 85 -9.85 -8.90 -3.27
C HIS A 85 -9.83 -9.41 -1.82
N ALA A 86 -9.80 -8.51 -0.86
CA ALA A 86 -9.84 -8.87 0.56
C ALA A 86 -11.11 -9.66 0.89
N LYS A 87 -12.26 -9.27 0.34
CA LYS A 87 -13.52 -10.01 0.50
C LYS A 87 -13.43 -11.41 -0.08
N LYS A 88 -12.83 -11.56 -1.26
CA LYS A 88 -12.62 -12.88 -1.88
C LYS A 88 -11.73 -13.76 -1.02
N MET A 89 -10.80 -13.19 -0.30
CA MET A 89 -9.91 -13.90 0.63
C MET A 89 -10.55 -14.14 1.98
N HIS A 90 -11.83 -13.78 2.15
CA HIS A 90 -12.60 -13.94 3.39
C HIS A 90 -11.99 -13.15 4.56
N ALA A 91 -11.40 -12.00 4.28
CA ALA A 91 -10.84 -11.14 5.31
C ALA A 91 -11.96 -10.48 6.13
N ASP A 92 -11.80 -10.50 7.44
CA ASP A 92 -12.65 -9.72 8.35
C ASP A 92 -12.18 -8.27 8.44
N VAL A 93 -10.89 -8.05 8.23
CA VAL A 93 -10.28 -6.73 8.33
C VAL A 93 -9.23 -6.55 7.24
N LEU A 94 -9.17 -5.33 6.68
CA LEU A 94 -8.11 -4.91 5.78
C LEU A 94 -7.24 -3.89 6.52
N LEU A 95 -5.96 -4.19 6.65
CA LEU A 95 -4.98 -3.34 7.33
C LEU A 95 -4.13 -2.57 6.31
N VAL A 96 -3.74 -1.37 6.70
CA VAL A 96 -2.69 -0.62 6.02
C VAL A 96 -1.85 0.09 7.06
N LYS A 97 -0.55 0.20 6.83
CA LYS A 97 0.38 0.84 7.75
C LYS A 97 1.13 1.93 6.99
N THR A 98 1.31 3.08 7.64
CA THR A 98 1.99 4.21 7.02
C THR A 98 2.75 5.00 8.09
N ALA A 99 3.57 5.97 7.67
CA ALA A 99 4.34 6.76 8.61
C ALA A 99 3.50 7.88 9.24
N ASN A 100 3.89 8.30 10.44
CA ASN A 100 3.32 9.48 11.11
C ASN A 100 3.42 10.75 10.26
N SER A 101 4.40 10.82 9.35
CA SER A 101 4.65 11.96 8.46
C SER A 101 3.89 11.88 7.13
N SER A 102 3.22 10.79 6.85
CA SER A 102 2.50 10.55 5.57
C SER A 102 1.09 11.14 5.63
N PHE A 103 0.99 12.46 5.71
CA PHE A 103 -0.29 13.16 5.94
C PHE A 103 -1.31 12.90 4.84
N GLN A 104 -0.88 12.89 3.57
CA GLN A 104 -1.78 12.66 2.44
C GLN A 104 -2.34 11.24 2.46
N ALA A 105 -1.49 10.25 2.75
CA ALA A 105 -1.92 8.86 2.85
C ALA A 105 -2.91 8.67 4.01
N LEU A 106 -2.60 9.23 5.17
CA LEU A 106 -3.50 9.16 6.33
C LEU A 106 -4.87 9.75 6.02
N ALA A 107 -4.92 10.93 5.39
CA ALA A 107 -6.16 11.58 5.00
C ALA A 107 -6.93 10.74 3.96
N PHE A 108 -6.24 10.18 3.00
CA PHE A 108 -6.82 9.32 1.96
C PHE A 108 -7.51 8.09 2.57
N TYR A 109 -6.81 7.37 3.44
CA TYR A 109 -7.36 6.17 4.07
C TYR A 109 -8.54 6.49 4.99
N LYS A 110 -8.45 7.55 5.78
CA LYS A 110 -9.55 7.99 6.65
C LYS A 110 -10.80 8.33 5.83
N LYS A 111 -10.63 8.99 4.69
CA LYS A 111 -11.74 9.36 3.82
C LYS A 111 -12.47 8.14 3.26
N ILE A 112 -11.74 7.06 2.99
CA ILE A 112 -12.32 5.79 2.52
C ILE A 112 -13.09 5.08 3.62
N GLY A 113 -12.71 5.28 4.88
CA GLY A 113 -13.36 4.66 6.03
C GLY A 113 -12.42 3.89 6.95
N PHE A 114 -11.12 3.92 6.68
CA PHE A 114 -10.15 3.31 7.58
C PHE A 114 -10.08 4.11 8.88
N GLU A 115 -9.87 3.40 10.00
CA GLU A 115 -9.68 3.99 11.32
C GLU A 115 -8.30 3.64 11.86
N ILE A 116 -7.69 4.58 12.58
CA ILE A 116 -6.42 4.32 13.26
C ILE A 116 -6.71 3.42 14.46
N ILE A 117 -6.04 2.27 14.51
CA ILE A 117 -6.20 1.28 15.59
C ILE A 117 -4.95 1.12 16.44
N GLY A 118 -3.84 1.71 16.05
CA GLY A 118 -2.61 1.62 16.82
C GLY A 118 -1.43 2.26 16.15
N SER A 119 -0.28 2.16 16.81
CA SER A 119 0.99 2.63 16.26
C SER A 119 2.13 1.78 16.80
N ILE A 120 3.24 1.76 16.05
CA ILE A 120 4.48 1.12 16.46
C ILE A 120 5.52 2.24 16.61
N PRO A 121 5.88 2.62 17.84
CA PRO A 121 6.85 3.71 18.05
C PRO A 121 8.21 3.39 17.45
N ASN A 122 8.84 4.39 16.84
CA ASN A 122 10.18 4.32 16.29
C ASN A 122 10.40 3.25 15.22
N TYR A 123 9.32 2.77 14.59
CA TYR A 123 9.40 1.70 13.59
C TYR A 123 10.38 2.04 12.47
N PHE A 124 10.27 3.25 11.91
CA PHE A 124 11.09 3.65 10.76
C PHE A 124 12.54 3.93 11.15
N VAL A 125 12.78 4.37 12.37
CA VAL A 125 14.13 4.58 12.90
C VAL A 125 14.83 3.24 13.12
N GLU A 126 14.10 2.25 13.60
CA GLU A 126 14.67 0.94 13.96
C GLU A 126 14.81 0.00 12.76
N ASN A 127 13.96 0.14 11.73
CA ASN A 127 13.90 -0.82 10.61
C ASN A 127 14.52 -0.30 9.31
N TYR A 128 14.77 1.00 9.20
CA TYR A 128 15.37 1.59 8.00
C TYR A 128 16.73 2.19 8.34
N THR A 129 17.71 1.97 7.47
CA THR A 129 19.09 2.44 7.71
C THR A 129 19.25 3.93 7.45
N GLN A 130 18.38 4.50 6.60
CA GLN A 130 18.42 5.92 6.27
C GLN A 130 17.18 6.63 6.81
N PRO A 131 17.32 7.86 7.33
CA PRO A 131 16.15 8.62 7.77
C PRO A 131 15.22 8.93 6.58
N ILE A 132 13.91 8.84 6.83
CA ILE A 132 12.88 9.10 5.84
C ILE A 132 12.16 10.39 6.24
N TRP A 133 12.06 11.32 5.30
CA TRP A 133 11.42 12.61 5.53
C TRP A 133 10.23 12.78 4.59
N GLU A 134 9.08 13.15 5.15
CA GLU A 134 7.89 13.51 4.39
C GLU A 134 7.25 14.73 5.05
N ASN A 135 6.82 15.70 4.24
CA ASN A 135 6.15 16.91 4.73
C ASN A 135 6.97 17.68 5.77
N GLY A 136 8.30 17.64 5.67
CA GLY A 136 9.21 18.32 6.60
C GLY A 136 9.35 17.63 7.96
N ILE A 137 8.80 16.44 8.12
CA ILE A 137 8.80 15.67 9.37
C ILE A 137 9.46 14.33 9.13
N GLN A 138 10.32 13.92 10.06
CA GLN A 138 10.96 12.61 9.98
C GLN A 138 9.94 11.51 10.29
N ALA A 139 9.91 10.50 9.43
CA ALA A 139 9.14 9.29 9.69
C ALA A 139 9.75 8.55 10.89
N GLN A 140 9.00 8.40 11.94
CA GLN A 140 9.41 7.72 13.17
C GLN A 140 8.48 6.56 13.47
N ASP A 141 7.21 6.86 13.73
CA ASP A 141 6.22 5.89 14.15
C ASP A 141 5.46 5.33 12.94
N GLN A 142 5.15 4.05 12.98
CA GLN A 142 4.25 3.44 12.02
C GLN A 142 2.83 3.49 12.55
N ILE A 143 1.93 4.07 11.77
CA ILE A 143 0.50 4.19 12.11
C ILE A 143 -0.23 3.01 11.47
N ILE A 144 -1.05 2.32 12.25
CA ILE A 144 -1.83 1.16 11.78
C ILE A 144 -3.28 1.58 11.62
N LEU A 145 -3.80 1.39 10.40
CA LEU A 145 -5.20 1.68 10.09
C LEU A 145 -5.90 0.40 9.67
N ALA A 146 -7.18 0.30 10.00
CA ALA A 146 -8.00 -0.87 9.70
C ALA A 146 -9.34 -0.46 9.10
N LEU A 147 -9.80 -1.29 8.16
CA LEU A 147 -11.14 -1.20 7.59
C LEU A 147 -11.88 -2.50 7.88
N ASN A 148 -13.04 -2.38 8.53
CA ASN A 148 -13.90 -3.52 8.78
C ASN A 148 -14.55 -3.97 7.46
N MET A 149 -14.39 -5.25 7.10
CA MET A 149 -14.85 -5.79 5.82
C MET A 149 -16.29 -6.33 5.86
N HIS A 150 -16.95 -6.27 7.01
CA HIS A 150 -18.31 -6.80 7.17
C HIS A 150 -19.41 -5.74 7.16
N GLU A 151 -19.05 -4.51 6.93
CA GLU A 151 -20.02 -3.39 6.86
C GLU A 151 -20.40 -3.03 5.43
#